data_09da1d7e8f94f0fd62eeee2291f24068
#
_entry.id   09da1d7e8f94f0fd62eeee2291f24068
#
_cell.length_a   1.000
_cell.length_b   1.000
_cell.length_c   1.000
_cell.angle_alpha   90.00
_cell.angle_beta   90.00
_cell.angle_gamma   90.00
#
_symmetry.space_group_name_H-M   'P 1'
#
loop_
_entity.id
_entity.type
_entity.pdbx_description
1 polymer ?
#
loop_
_entity_poly.entity_id
_entity_poly.type
_entity_poly.pdbx_seq_one_letter_code
_entity_poly.pdbx_strand_id
1 'polypeptide(L)'
;MIDVSARGEGRSTWREGSWLGNSFDRFCPIGPAISDRRRDRRSERPHAQLWDDGQLRHNCVTDDVEHGVREIIEFASTITTLNSGDVIGCGTNQERAWSGPRR
;
A
#
# COMPACT_ATOMS: atom_id res chain seq x y z
N MET A 1 2.94 3.20 -4.96
CA MET A 1 2.60 1.75 -4.96
C MET A 1 1.13 1.61 -4.62
N ILE A 2 0.43 0.71 -5.30
CA ILE A 2 -0.97 0.39 -5.00
C ILE A 2 -1.01 -1.08 -4.59
N ASP A 3 -1.56 -1.36 -3.42
CA ASP A 3 -1.77 -2.72 -2.92
C ASP A 3 -3.11 -3.26 -3.45
N VAL A 4 -3.07 -3.74 -4.69
CA VAL A 4 -4.24 -4.34 -5.35
C VAL A 4 -4.55 -5.67 -4.69
N SER A 5 -5.80 -5.87 -4.30
CA SER A 5 -6.26 -7.09 -3.62
C SER A 5 -7.46 -7.70 -4.32
N ALA A 6 -7.32 -8.94 -4.77
CA ALA A 6 -8.43 -9.71 -5.29
C ALA A 6 -9.32 -10.22 -4.14
N ARG A 7 -10.58 -9.84 -4.18
CA ARG A 7 -11.60 -10.25 -3.19
C ARG A 7 -12.72 -10.95 -3.94
N GLY A 8 -12.62 -12.27 -4.10
CA GLY A 8 -13.63 -13.07 -4.82
C GLY A 8 -14.67 -13.67 -3.89
N GLU A 9 -15.91 -13.78 -4.38
CA GLU A 9 -16.94 -14.61 -3.74
C GLU A 9 -16.50 -16.09 -3.79
N GLY A 10 -16.50 -16.77 -2.66
CA GLY A 10 -16.22 -18.22 -2.55
C GLY A 10 -14.77 -18.62 -2.38
N ARG A 11 -13.79 -17.73 -2.55
CA ARG A 11 -12.42 -17.95 -2.09
C ARG A 11 -12.13 -16.95 -0.98
N SER A 12 -12.02 -17.46 0.22
CA SER A 12 -11.66 -16.67 1.37
C SER A 12 -10.16 -16.33 1.30
N THR A 13 -9.80 -15.38 0.41
CA THR A 13 -8.43 -14.87 0.33
C THR A 13 -7.92 -14.37 1.69
N TRP A 14 -8.83 -13.99 2.56
CA TRP A 14 -8.56 -13.64 3.95
C TRP A 14 -8.21 -14.83 4.84
N ARG A 15 -8.85 -15.98 4.64
CA ARG A 15 -8.59 -17.19 5.43
C ARG A 15 -7.35 -17.95 4.97
N GLU A 16 -7.01 -17.82 3.69
CA GLU A 16 -5.84 -18.46 3.07
C GLU A 16 -4.57 -17.60 3.12
N GLY A 17 -4.65 -16.44 3.76
CA GLY A 17 -3.58 -15.47 3.84
C GLY A 17 -3.67 -14.40 2.74
N SER A 18 -3.36 -13.18 3.09
CA SER A 18 -3.46 -12.01 2.18
C SER A 18 -2.52 -12.11 0.96
N TRP A 19 -1.44 -12.92 1.07
CA TRP A 19 -0.45 -13.05 0.00
C TRP A 19 -1.05 -13.54 -1.32
N LEU A 20 -2.00 -14.47 -1.30
CA LEU A 20 -2.62 -15.00 -2.53
C LEU A 20 -3.44 -13.92 -3.24
N GLY A 21 -4.21 -13.16 -2.49
CA GLY A 21 -5.03 -12.09 -3.05
C GLY A 21 -4.26 -10.90 -3.62
N ASN A 22 -2.99 -10.78 -3.27
CA ASN A 22 -2.13 -9.66 -3.66
C ASN A 22 -1.03 -10.05 -4.66
N SER A 23 -0.92 -11.34 -5.04
CA SER A 23 0.21 -11.87 -5.80
C SER A 23 -0.09 -12.21 -7.26
N PHE A 24 -1.20 -11.74 -7.80
CA PHE A 24 -1.51 -11.93 -9.21
C PHE A 24 -0.63 -11.07 -10.11
N ASP A 25 -0.45 -11.49 -11.36
CA ASP A 25 0.26 -10.73 -12.37
C ASP A 25 -0.27 -9.29 -12.47
N ARG A 26 0.63 -8.32 -12.55
CA ARG A 26 0.35 -6.89 -12.60
C ARG A 26 -0.23 -6.28 -11.32
N PHE A 27 -0.30 -7.03 -10.23
CA PHE A 27 -0.59 -6.47 -8.92
C PHE A 27 0.63 -5.72 -8.37
N CYS A 28 0.44 -4.86 -7.39
CA CYS A 28 1.47 -4.00 -6.84
C CYS A 28 2.15 -3.06 -7.86
N PRO A 29 1.40 -2.28 -8.66
CA PRO A 29 2.01 -1.32 -9.58
C PRO A 29 2.80 -0.26 -8.80
N ILE A 30 4.02 0.00 -9.25
CA ILE A 30 4.94 0.99 -8.67
C ILE A 30 5.32 1.99 -9.76
N GLY A 31 5.32 3.26 -9.44
CA GLY A 31 5.72 4.30 -10.39
C GLY A 31 4.73 5.47 -10.41
N PRO A 32 4.82 6.35 -11.38
CA PRO A 32 5.78 6.41 -12.50
C PRO A 32 7.18 6.90 -12.09
N ALA A 33 7.36 7.37 -10.85
CA ALA A 33 8.63 7.87 -10.35
C ALA A 33 8.80 7.57 -8.87
N ILE A 34 10.05 7.55 -8.43
CA ILE A 34 10.42 7.53 -7.01
C ILE A 34 10.88 8.94 -6.65
N SER A 35 10.25 9.54 -5.64
CA SER A 35 10.66 10.84 -5.12
C SER A 35 11.69 10.67 -4.01
N ASP A 36 12.84 11.32 -4.16
CA ASP A 36 13.83 11.40 -3.08
C ASP A 36 13.35 12.41 -2.03
N ARG A 37 13.37 12.00 -0.77
CA ARG A 37 13.04 12.83 0.39
C ARG A 37 13.77 14.17 0.43
N ARG A 38 14.96 14.26 -0.17
CA ARG A 38 15.74 15.51 -0.25
C ARG A 38 15.09 16.55 -1.15
N ARG A 39 14.29 16.11 -2.13
CA ARG A 39 13.56 16.99 -3.06
C ARG A 39 12.18 17.36 -2.55
N ASP A 40 11.59 16.51 -1.72
CA ASP A 40 10.23 16.71 -1.19
C ASP A 40 10.24 17.29 0.23
N ARG A 41 10.97 18.37 0.43
CA ARG A 41 10.97 19.10 1.71
C ARG A 41 9.66 19.81 2.03
N ARG A 42 8.68 19.76 1.13
CA ARG A 42 7.43 20.53 1.24
C ARG A 42 6.29 19.78 1.88
N SER A 43 6.39 18.48 2.05
CA SER A 43 5.31 17.69 2.60
C SER A 43 5.78 16.88 3.80
N GLU A 44 5.64 17.44 4.99
CA GLU A 44 5.75 16.67 6.23
C GLU A 44 4.60 15.65 6.36
N ARG A 45 3.55 15.80 5.54
CA ARG A 45 2.32 14.99 5.53
C ARG A 45 1.87 14.71 4.10
N PRO A 46 2.49 13.77 3.39
CA PRO A 46 2.06 13.40 2.04
C PRO A 46 0.59 12.99 2.02
N HIS A 47 -0.14 13.52 1.06
CA HIS A 47 -1.54 13.19 0.82
C HIS A 47 -1.63 12.20 -0.34
N ALA A 48 -2.19 11.02 -0.10
CA ALA A 48 -2.35 9.99 -1.10
C ALA A 48 -3.80 9.92 -1.57
N GLN A 49 -4.00 9.98 -2.89
CA GLN A 49 -5.30 9.83 -3.53
C GLN A 49 -5.23 8.72 -4.58
N LEU A 50 -6.25 7.88 -4.60
CA LEU A 50 -6.46 6.89 -5.65
C LEU A 50 -7.73 7.24 -6.42
N TRP A 51 -7.58 7.41 -7.71
CA TRP A 51 -8.68 7.65 -8.65
C TRP A 51 -8.80 6.46 -9.60
N ASP A 52 -10.03 6.03 -9.86
CA ASP A 52 -10.35 4.95 -10.76
C ASP A 52 -11.58 5.37 -11.58
N ASP A 53 -11.45 5.38 -12.91
CA ASP A 53 -12.46 5.87 -13.84
C ASP A 53 -13.03 7.25 -13.46
N GLY A 54 -12.17 8.18 -13.03
CA GLY A 54 -12.56 9.52 -12.61
C GLY A 54 -13.29 9.60 -11.26
N GLN A 55 -13.39 8.49 -10.53
CA GLN A 55 -13.95 8.43 -9.19
C GLN A 55 -12.85 8.35 -8.14
N LEU A 56 -12.95 9.19 -7.13
CA LEU A 56 -12.05 9.14 -5.98
C LEU A 56 -12.36 7.89 -5.14
N ARG A 57 -11.44 6.93 -5.11
CA ARG A 57 -11.59 5.65 -4.42
C ARG A 57 -10.92 5.63 -3.06
N HIS A 58 -9.83 6.34 -2.92
CA HIS A 58 -9.09 6.45 -1.67
C HIS A 58 -8.53 7.85 -1.51
N ASN A 59 -8.53 8.34 -0.29
CA ASN A 59 -8.07 9.67 0.05
C ASN A 59 -7.58 9.68 1.51
N CYS A 60 -6.28 9.77 1.70
CA CYS A 60 -5.70 9.71 3.03
C CYS A 60 -4.48 10.61 3.18
N VAL A 61 -4.18 10.94 4.42
CA VAL A 61 -2.92 11.58 4.82
C VAL A 61 -2.02 10.49 5.39
N THR A 62 -0.75 10.49 5.03
CA THR A 62 0.18 9.41 5.38
C THR A 62 0.80 9.55 6.78
N ASP A 63 0.33 10.46 7.60
CA ASP A 63 0.75 10.63 9.00
C ASP A 63 -0.09 9.81 10.00
N ASP A 64 -1.21 9.24 9.53
CA ASP A 64 -2.07 8.33 10.32
C ASP A 64 -1.58 6.89 10.17
N VAL A 65 -0.35 6.64 10.61
CA VAL A 65 0.26 5.31 10.62
C VAL A 65 0.54 4.88 12.05
N GLU A 66 0.21 3.63 12.37
CA GLU A 66 0.44 3.06 13.70
C GLU A 66 1.94 2.92 14.00
N HIS A 67 2.72 2.56 12.98
CA HIS A 67 4.17 2.38 13.07
C HIS A 67 4.90 3.35 12.15
N GLY A 68 5.86 4.06 12.69
CA GLY A 68 6.73 4.95 11.92
C GLY A 68 7.66 4.19 10.97
N VAL A 69 8.11 4.86 9.90
CA VAL A 69 9.02 4.26 8.89
C VAL A 69 10.26 3.62 9.52
N ARG A 70 10.81 4.21 10.58
CA ARG A 70 11.99 3.67 11.29
C ARG A 70 11.69 2.34 11.95
N GLU A 71 10.55 2.23 12.64
CA GLU A 71 10.11 1.00 13.32
C GLU A 71 9.86 -0.13 12.33
N ILE A 72 9.25 0.21 11.18
CA ILE A 72 9.01 -0.76 10.11
C ILE A 72 10.33 -1.29 9.54
N ILE A 73 11.30 -0.42 9.29
CA ILE A 73 12.63 -0.82 8.79
C ILE A 73 13.38 -1.66 9.85
N GLU A 74 13.37 -1.23 11.10
CA GLU A 74 13.96 -1.96 12.21
C GLU A 74 13.40 -3.37 12.30
N PHE A 75 12.06 -3.49 12.32
CA PHE A 75 11.41 -4.80 12.37
C PHE A 75 11.75 -5.66 11.15
N ALA A 76 11.61 -5.14 9.93
CA ALA A 76 11.89 -5.88 8.70
C ALA A 76 13.34 -6.40 8.67
N SER A 77 14.30 -5.60 9.12
CA SER A 77 15.72 -5.98 9.15
C SER A 77 16.06 -7.08 10.15
N THR A 78 15.19 -7.35 11.12
CA THR A 78 15.36 -8.51 12.02
C THR A 78 14.99 -9.85 11.35
N ILE A 79 14.19 -9.78 10.29
CA ILE A 79 13.64 -10.96 9.61
C ILE A 79 14.39 -11.24 8.31
N THR A 80 14.76 -10.19 7.57
CA THR A 80 15.39 -10.29 6.25
C THR A 80 16.47 -9.26 6.05
N THR A 81 17.45 -9.58 5.20
CA THR A 81 18.45 -8.60 4.76
C THR A 81 17.81 -7.63 3.79
N LEU A 82 17.84 -6.34 4.12
CA LEU A 82 17.34 -5.28 3.24
C LEU A 82 18.45 -4.84 2.27
N ASN A 83 18.12 -4.84 0.99
CA ASN A 83 19.03 -4.44 -0.08
C ASN A 83 18.58 -3.15 -0.75
N SER A 84 19.50 -2.52 -1.47
CA SER A 84 19.16 -1.38 -2.32
C SER A 84 18.17 -1.82 -3.40
N GLY A 85 17.04 -1.14 -3.50
CA GLY A 85 15.94 -1.47 -4.41
C GLY A 85 14.77 -2.20 -3.77
N ASP A 86 14.90 -2.68 -2.54
CA ASP A 86 13.78 -3.26 -1.82
C ASP A 86 12.70 -2.22 -1.54
N VAL A 87 11.45 -2.65 -1.63
CA VAL A 87 10.27 -1.81 -1.39
C VAL A 87 9.45 -2.40 -0.26
N ILE A 88 9.18 -1.59 0.74
CA ILE A 88 8.35 -1.96 1.88
C ILE A 88 7.01 -1.25 1.77
N GLY A 89 5.92 -2.00 1.68
CA GLY A 89 4.57 -1.48 1.80
C GLY A 89 4.22 -1.20 3.26
N CYS A 90 3.97 0.06 3.59
CA CYS A 90 3.67 0.47 4.97
C CYS A 90 2.22 0.25 5.38
N GLY A 91 1.47 -0.55 4.63
CA GLY A 91 0.05 -0.78 4.88
C GLY A 91 -0.86 0.27 4.26
N THR A 92 -2.11 0.25 4.68
CA THR A 92 -3.14 1.20 4.27
C THR A 92 -3.84 1.75 5.49
N ASN A 93 -4.30 2.99 5.45
CA ASN A 93 -5.09 3.48 6.56
C ASN A 93 -6.54 2.94 6.50
N GLN A 94 -7.27 3.02 7.63
CA GLN A 94 -8.56 2.38 7.81
C GLN A 94 -9.70 2.96 6.97
N GLU A 95 -9.50 4.02 6.23
CA GLU A 95 -10.56 4.64 5.45
C GLU A 95 -10.98 3.76 4.28
N ARG A 96 -12.05 3.04 4.53
CA ARG A 96 -12.98 2.42 3.59
C ARG A 96 -12.33 1.60 2.49
N ALA A 97 -12.09 0.35 2.80
CA ALA A 97 -12.07 -0.66 1.76
C ALA A 97 -13.27 -0.40 0.81
N TRP A 98 -12.98 -0.13 -0.46
CA TRP A 98 -14.00 0.07 -1.46
C TRP A 98 -14.97 -1.11 -1.47
N SER A 99 -16.18 -0.88 -1.08
CA SER A 99 -17.30 -1.80 -1.30
C SER A 99 -17.85 -1.52 -2.69
N GLY A 100 -17.21 -2.06 -3.73
CA GLY A 100 -17.75 -2.01 -5.08
C GLY A 100 -19.13 -2.65 -5.17
N PRO A 101 -19.90 -2.34 -6.22
CA PRO A 101 -21.17 -3.01 -6.43
C PRO A 101 -20.92 -4.52 -6.49
N ARG A 102 -21.60 -5.25 -5.63
CA ARG A 102 -21.67 -6.71 -5.74
C ARG A 102 -22.38 -7.02 -7.06
N ARG A 103 -21.66 -7.60 -7.98
CA ARG A 103 -22.24 -8.18 -9.19
C ARG A 103 -22.68 -9.60 -8.91
#